data_6391f0f6cd251c73140dcb3b51a76b7f
#
_entry.id   6391f0f6cd251c73140dcb3b51a76b7f
#
_cell.length_a   1.000
_cell.length_b   1.000
_cell.length_c   1.000
_cell.angle_alpha   90.00
_cell.angle_beta   90.00
_cell.angle_gamma   90.00
#
_symmetry.space_group_name_H-M   'P 1'
#
loop_
_entity.id
_entity.type
_entity.pdbx_description
1 polymer ?
#
loop_
_entity_poly.entity_id
_entity_poly.type
_entity_poly.pdbx_seq_one_letter_code
_entity_poly.pdbx_strand_id
1 'polypeptide(L)'
;MRKLLYIIIGTMLLSCSERKEYVEALDRAKAILHDYPDSALTILNRLGIHEEEFSKHLKMQYRLHRMNTYNKLDTVFHSTKEAQDIADYFEDHGTPNEQMLAYYLLGRTYYDTHEAPMALRYFQIASEKADTTSDDCDYRQLSRVYGQMGIVFYQQNLIEESLKSGEISIKYGWKGKDTLNALLGMGGQICTYERALKNDTAIIVCENVVSLLKKNGYQRLAAAFLGSIVRVLIESGQKEKAKEYMNIYEAESGYFDNNGNIEKGREIYYYSKGLYYLTTQQYDSAEYYFRKELINGKDFNNQNAASRGLAQLFQQKHMGDSAAKYALYSYEMNDSVYANMATKEIEQMQSMYDYSRNQEIARLAKEESERNYSRLKTITLLLFVFVITVFYAARRIYIKQKESKRRYEENVSALASTQDAVIKLRSYGDELSQMLAEKEEQANRLIAEIEAYKEKAGQQKMSTEVMLLNSKEYDNLKIIAARGTLLSDDDWHKVYIMIIETMPTFNKFISSNKHQLNNKEYKTCILIRLHFIQKEIANMIGVSPAYIAKISNRVMQKLFDASGKTKDLENRLKQFS
;
A
#
# COMPACT_ATOMS: atom_id res chain seq x y z
N MET A 1 3.75 63.81 3.20
CA MET A 1 3.34 62.54 3.82
C MET A 1 2.08 61.93 3.17
N ARG A 2 0.93 62.59 3.03
CA ARG A 2 -0.29 62.02 2.40
C ARG A 2 -0.08 61.50 0.97
N LYS A 3 0.64 62.23 0.10
CA LYS A 3 0.91 61.80 -1.29
C LYS A 3 1.83 60.57 -1.35
N LEU A 4 2.79 60.44 -0.43
CA LEU A 4 3.66 59.25 -0.32
C LEU A 4 2.88 58.01 0.16
N LEU A 5 1.92 58.23 1.07
CA LEU A 5 1.04 57.17 1.56
C LEU A 5 0.11 56.64 0.44
N TYR A 6 -0.41 57.50 -0.43
CA TYR A 6 -1.22 57.09 -1.58
C TYR A 6 -0.40 56.36 -2.65
N ILE A 7 0.87 56.73 -2.83
CA ILE A 7 1.77 55.99 -3.73
C ILE A 7 2.09 54.60 -3.16
N ILE A 8 2.37 54.51 -1.86
CA ILE A 8 2.62 53.20 -1.19
C ILE A 8 1.36 52.32 -1.19
N ILE A 9 0.18 52.87 -0.94
CA ILE A 9 -1.09 52.15 -1.02
C ILE A 9 -1.39 51.75 -2.48
N GLY A 10 -1.13 52.65 -3.44
CA GLY A 10 -1.30 52.38 -4.87
C GLY A 10 -0.38 51.24 -5.37
N THR A 11 0.89 51.23 -4.95
CA THR A 11 1.84 50.17 -5.29
C THR A 11 1.49 48.85 -4.60
N MET A 12 0.97 48.88 -3.36
CA MET A 12 0.47 47.65 -2.68
C MET A 12 -0.78 47.07 -3.36
N LEU A 13 -1.70 47.95 -3.86
CA LEU A 13 -2.90 47.47 -4.56
C LEU A 13 -2.59 46.91 -5.94
N LEU A 14 -1.62 47.48 -6.66
CA LEU A 14 -1.13 46.93 -7.93
C LEU A 14 -0.39 45.59 -7.73
N SER A 15 0.44 45.48 -6.69
CA SER A 15 1.10 44.24 -6.30
C SER A 15 0.10 43.12 -5.90
N CYS A 16 -1.03 43.46 -5.27
CA CYS A 16 -2.09 42.51 -4.96
C CYS A 16 -2.84 42.05 -6.23
N SER A 17 -3.02 42.89 -7.22
CA SER A 17 -3.70 42.53 -8.49
C SER A 17 -2.87 41.57 -9.33
N GLU A 18 -1.58 41.87 -9.48
CA GLU A 18 -0.65 41.01 -10.21
C GLU A 18 -0.49 39.63 -9.52
N ARG A 19 -0.39 39.62 -8.18
CA ARG A 19 -0.36 38.35 -7.40
C ARG A 19 -1.62 37.52 -7.56
N LYS A 20 -2.78 38.14 -7.70
CA LYS A 20 -4.05 37.43 -7.92
C LYS A 20 -4.08 36.77 -9.30
N GLU A 21 -3.60 37.43 -10.33
CA GLU A 21 -3.49 36.86 -11.68
C GLU A 21 -2.61 35.62 -11.73
N TYR A 22 -1.46 35.64 -11.02
CA TYR A 22 -0.56 34.48 -10.95
C TYR A 22 -1.21 33.30 -10.24
N VAL A 23 -1.92 33.54 -9.13
CA VAL A 23 -2.66 32.49 -8.42
C VAL A 23 -3.76 31.89 -9.30
N GLU A 24 -4.56 32.77 -9.96
CA GLU A 24 -5.61 32.30 -10.87
C GLU A 24 -5.06 31.52 -12.07
N ALA A 25 -3.89 31.92 -12.61
CA ALA A 25 -3.23 31.17 -13.68
C ALA A 25 -2.74 29.80 -13.21
N LEU A 26 -2.17 29.72 -12.01
CA LEU A 26 -1.75 28.46 -11.40
C LEU A 26 -2.95 27.54 -11.13
N ASP A 27 -4.05 28.10 -10.60
CA ASP A 27 -5.26 27.30 -10.32
C ASP A 27 -5.92 26.79 -11.60
N ARG A 28 -5.92 27.58 -12.70
CA ARG A 28 -6.34 27.09 -14.02
C ARG A 28 -5.47 25.93 -14.50
N ALA A 29 -4.14 26.04 -14.34
CA ALA A 29 -3.24 24.96 -14.71
C ALA A 29 -3.52 23.69 -13.88
N LYS A 30 -3.70 23.81 -12.57
CA LYS A 30 -4.06 22.71 -11.66
C LYS A 30 -5.34 22.01 -12.10
N ALA A 31 -6.38 22.80 -12.42
CA ALA A 31 -7.70 22.29 -12.77
C ALA A 31 -7.69 21.40 -14.02
N ILE A 32 -6.84 21.71 -15.01
CA ILE A 32 -6.77 20.97 -16.28
C ILE A 32 -5.63 19.94 -16.35
N LEU A 33 -4.71 19.96 -15.38
CA LEU A 33 -3.47 19.16 -15.41
C LEU A 33 -3.72 17.67 -15.57
N HIS A 34 -4.81 17.17 -15.01
CA HIS A 34 -5.14 15.76 -15.08
C HIS A 34 -5.52 15.31 -16.50
N ASP A 35 -6.35 16.07 -17.18
CA ASP A 35 -6.95 15.69 -18.45
C ASP A 35 -6.19 16.28 -19.67
N TYR A 36 -5.50 17.41 -19.47
CA TYR A 36 -4.80 18.15 -20.52
C TYR A 36 -3.43 18.63 -20.06
N PRO A 37 -2.46 17.72 -19.77
CA PRO A 37 -1.16 18.08 -19.20
C PRO A 37 -0.33 19.01 -20.13
N ASP A 38 -0.40 18.86 -21.46
CA ASP A 38 0.27 19.76 -22.41
C ASP A 38 -0.24 21.20 -22.31
N SER A 39 -1.56 21.35 -22.17
CA SER A 39 -2.19 22.67 -21.99
C SER A 39 -1.82 23.28 -20.64
N ALA A 40 -1.78 22.46 -19.59
CA ALA A 40 -1.32 22.88 -18.27
C ALA A 40 0.15 23.33 -18.32
N LEU A 41 1.02 22.58 -19.00
CA LEU A 41 2.42 22.97 -19.19
C LEU A 41 2.56 24.31 -19.92
N THR A 42 1.73 24.55 -20.93
CA THR A 42 1.73 25.83 -21.66
C THR A 42 1.42 27.00 -20.74
N ILE A 43 0.42 26.85 -19.85
CA ILE A 43 0.08 27.89 -18.84
C ILE A 43 1.24 28.06 -17.86
N LEU A 44 1.79 26.97 -17.33
CA LEU A 44 2.88 27.00 -16.37
C LEU A 44 4.17 27.60 -16.97
N ASN A 45 4.49 27.33 -18.22
CA ASN A 45 5.65 27.93 -18.88
C ASN A 45 5.51 29.45 -19.04
N ARG A 46 4.30 29.96 -19.35
CA ARG A 46 4.03 31.40 -19.39
C ARG A 46 4.14 31.99 -17.99
N LEU A 47 3.59 31.34 -17.00
CA LEU A 47 3.63 31.77 -15.60
C LEU A 47 5.08 31.78 -15.08
N GLY A 48 5.91 30.83 -15.48
CA GLY A 48 7.30 30.70 -15.06
C GLY A 48 8.21 31.84 -15.47
N ILE A 49 7.84 32.66 -16.47
CA ILE A 49 8.56 33.90 -16.83
C ILE A 49 8.65 34.87 -15.65
N HIS A 50 7.63 34.80 -14.76
CA HIS A 50 7.51 35.68 -13.59
C HIS A 50 7.92 34.96 -12.28
N GLU A 51 8.58 33.81 -12.30
CA GLU A 51 8.92 33.01 -11.10
C GLU A 51 9.66 33.82 -10.03
N GLU A 52 10.50 34.78 -10.42
CA GLU A 52 11.28 35.60 -9.48
C GLU A 52 10.39 36.65 -8.74
N GLU A 53 9.18 36.95 -9.23
CA GLU A 53 8.23 37.83 -8.61
C GLU A 53 7.33 37.14 -7.58
N PHE A 54 7.39 35.80 -7.55
CA PHE A 54 6.51 35.01 -6.69
C PHE A 54 6.89 35.09 -5.22
N SER A 55 5.88 35.10 -4.35
CA SER A 55 6.12 34.78 -2.94
C SER A 55 6.72 33.37 -2.82
N LYS A 56 7.43 33.09 -1.73
CA LYS A 56 8.03 31.78 -1.48
C LYS A 56 7.00 30.64 -1.62
N HIS A 57 5.79 30.86 -1.08
CA HIS A 57 4.72 29.86 -1.16
C HIS A 57 4.25 29.63 -2.60
N LEU A 58 3.94 30.70 -3.32
CA LEU A 58 3.51 30.62 -4.72
C LEU A 58 4.59 29.99 -5.61
N LYS A 59 5.86 30.32 -5.39
CA LYS A 59 7.00 29.71 -6.09
C LYS A 59 7.06 28.21 -5.89
N MET A 60 6.86 27.73 -4.66
CA MET A 60 6.87 26.30 -4.36
C MET A 60 5.63 25.57 -4.90
N GLN A 61 4.45 26.20 -4.84
CA GLN A 61 3.23 25.71 -5.48
C GLN A 61 3.43 25.57 -7.01
N TYR A 62 3.98 26.59 -7.64
CA TYR A 62 4.28 26.58 -9.06
C TYR A 62 5.24 25.44 -9.43
N ARG A 63 6.36 25.29 -8.70
CA ARG A 63 7.34 24.22 -8.93
C ARG A 63 6.74 22.84 -8.73
N LEU A 64 5.96 22.63 -7.68
CA LEU A 64 5.26 21.38 -7.41
C LEU A 64 4.38 20.97 -8.60
N HIS A 65 3.55 21.89 -9.10
CA HIS A 65 2.62 21.57 -10.18
C HIS A 65 3.31 21.50 -11.54
N ARG A 66 4.36 22.28 -11.77
CA ARG A 66 5.21 22.15 -12.97
C ARG A 66 5.87 20.77 -13.01
N MET A 67 6.45 20.34 -11.92
CA MET A 67 7.08 19.03 -11.82
C MET A 67 6.05 17.89 -11.97
N ASN A 68 4.87 18.04 -11.37
CA ASN A 68 3.77 17.09 -11.58
C ASN A 68 3.33 17.02 -13.05
N THR A 69 3.33 18.16 -13.75
CA THR A 69 3.00 18.21 -15.18
C THR A 69 4.06 17.47 -16.01
N TYR A 70 5.33 17.67 -15.73
CA TYR A 70 6.41 16.90 -16.38
C TYR A 70 6.27 15.40 -16.11
N ASN A 71 5.98 15.00 -14.87
CA ASN A 71 5.73 13.60 -14.54
C ASN A 71 4.53 13.02 -15.30
N LYS A 72 3.48 13.82 -15.56
CA LYS A 72 2.31 13.40 -16.36
C LYS A 72 2.63 13.25 -17.84
N LEU A 73 3.62 13.96 -18.33
CA LEU A 73 4.14 13.90 -19.71
C LEU A 73 5.27 12.89 -19.85
N ASP A 74 5.43 11.98 -18.90
CA ASP A 74 6.46 10.93 -18.86
C ASP A 74 7.90 11.46 -19.02
N THR A 75 8.15 12.70 -18.57
CA THR A 75 9.49 13.27 -18.55
C THR A 75 10.35 12.53 -17.53
N VAL A 76 11.53 12.07 -17.95
CA VAL A 76 12.52 11.45 -17.06
C VAL A 76 13.27 12.53 -16.29
N PHE A 77 13.32 12.39 -14.97
CA PHE A 77 14.03 13.30 -14.09
C PHE A 77 15.49 12.85 -13.92
N HIS A 78 16.42 13.80 -14.04
CA HIS A 78 17.87 13.53 -13.94
C HIS A 78 18.49 14.08 -12.65
N SER A 79 17.72 14.73 -11.79
CA SER A 79 18.19 15.33 -10.53
C SER A 79 17.09 15.33 -9.49
N THR A 80 17.46 14.99 -8.27
CA THR A 80 16.56 14.97 -7.11
C THR A 80 16.44 16.32 -6.41
N LYS A 81 17.32 17.27 -6.72
CA LYS A 81 17.47 18.52 -5.96
C LYS A 81 16.17 19.35 -5.89
N GLU A 82 15.54 19.62 -7.04
CA GLU A 82 14.30 20.40 -7.09
C GLU A 82 13.17 19.70 -6.34
N ALA A 83 13.05 18.36 -6.50
CA ALA A 83 12.05 17.56 -5.81
C ALA A 83 12.28 17.55 -4.28
N GLN A 84 13.54 17.53 -3.85
CA GLN A 84 13.90 17.59 -2.44
C GLN A 84 13.52 18.96 -1.84
N ASP A 85 13.89 20.06 -2.51
CA ASP A 85 13.54 21.41 -2.08
C ASP A 85 12.01 21.61 -1.95
N ILE A 86 11.25 21.00 -2.87
CA ILE A 86 9.77 21.02 -2.83
C ILE A 86 9.26 20.19 -1.65
N ALA A 87 9.75 18.97 -1.45
CA ALA A 87 9.32 18.09 -0.37
C ALA A 87 9.62 18.68 1.00
N ASP A 88 10.83 19.24 1.18
CA ASP A 88 11.24 19.90 2.43
C ASP A 88 10.36 21.12 2.74
N TYR A 89 9.97 21.87 1.73
CA TYR A 89 9.09 23.01 1.93
C TYR A 89 7.67 22.58 2.35
N PHE A 90 7.07 21.61 1.63
CA PHE A 90 5.71 21.18 1.90
C PHE A 90 5.58 20.31 3.14
N GLU A 91 6.67 19.78 3.71
CA GLU A 91 6.65 19.08 4.99
C GLU A 91 6.05 19.94 6.11
N ASP A 92 6.41 21.22 6.15
CA ASP A 92 5.96 22.15 7.19
C ASP A 92 4.82 23.09 6.73
N HIS A 93 4.61 23.26 5.42
CA HIS A 93 3.74 24.29 4.86
C HIS A 93 2.62 23.73 3.96
N GLY A 94 2.58 22.41 3.76
CA GLY A 94 1.65 21.78 2.83
C GLY A 94 0.41 21.19 3.49
N THR A 95 -0.67 21.12 2.72
CA THR A 95 -1.80 20.23 3.03
C THR A 95 -1.39 18.75 2.88
N PRO A 96 -2.12 17.80 3.47
CA PRO A 96 -1.84 16.37 3.30
C PRO A 96 -1.69 15.94 1.82
N ASN A 97 -2.52 16.46 0.92
CA ASN A 97 -2.44 16.18 -0.51
C ASN A 97 -1.19 16.77 -1.17
N GLU A 98 -0.77 17.96 -0.79
CA GLU A 98 0.46 18.59 -1.30
C GLU A 98 1.70 17.87 -0.78
N GLN A 99 1.72 17.49 0.49
CA GLN A 99 2.78 16.67 1.07
C GLN A 99 2.87 15.31 0.35
N MET A 100 1.76 14.62 0.17
CA MET A 100 1.68 13.36 -0.58
C MET A 100 2.23 13.52 -2.00
N LEU A 101 1.82 14.57 -2.72
CA LEU A 101 2.29 14.84 -4.08
C LEU A 101 3.79 15.17 -4.11
N ALA A 102 4.28 15.99 -3.19
CA ALA A 102 5.69 16.38 -3.11
C ALA A 102 6.60 15.15 -2.87
N TYR A 103 6.25 14.31 -1.90
CA TYR A 103 6.99 13.09 -1.63
C TYR A 103 6.85 12.03 -2.74
N TYR A 104 5.70 11.96 -3.41
CA TYR A 104 5.53 11.13 -4.60
C TYR A 104 6.49 11.55 -5.73
N LEU A 105 6.59 12.85 -6.02
CA LEU A 105 7.49 13.38 -7.05
C LEU A 105 8.96 13.16 -6.68
N LEU A 106 9.31 13.31 -5.41
CA LEU A 106 10.64 12.98 -4.92
C LEU A 106 10.96 11.49 -5.10
N GLY A 107 10.02 10.60 -4.72
CA GLY A 107 10.14 9.17 -5.00
C GLY A 107 10.27 8.86 -6.48
N ARG A 108 9.55 9.60 -7.33
CA ARG A 108 9.62 9.47 -8.79
C ARG A 108 11.00 9.87 -9.35
N THR A 109 11.60 10.94 -8.84
CA THR A 109 12.96 11.33 -9.26
C THR A 109 14.01 10.30 -8.86
N TYR A 110 13.90 9.71 -7.66
CA TYR A 110 14.79 8.61 -7.25
C TYR A 110 14.59 7.34 -8.08
N TYR A 111 13.35 7.07 -8.50
CA TYR A 111 13.07 5.96 -9.43
C TYR A 111 13.75 6.18 -10.78
N ASP A 112 13.66 7.38 -11.34
CA ASP A 112 14.25 7.73 -12.64
C ASP A 112 15.79 7.76 -12.60
N THR A 113 16.39 8.02 -11.42
CA THR A 113 17.85 7.94 -11.20
C THR A 113 18.32 6.54 -10.78
N HIS A 114 17.45 5.52 -10.85
CA HIS A 114 17.73 4.12 -10.51
C HIS A 114 18.08 3.85 -9.05
N GLU A 115 17.65 4.72 -8.15
CA GLU A 115 17.81 4.62 -6.70
C GLU A 115 16.57 3.96 -6.07
N ALA A 116 16.30 2.70 -6.42
CA ALA A 116 15.07 1.98 -6.05
C ALA A 116 14.76 1.98 -4.53
N PRO A 117 15.74 1.80 -3.61
CA PRO A 117 15.46 1.89 -2.16
C PRO A 117 14.96 3.27 -1.75
N MET A 118 15.55 4.34 -2.28
CA MET A 118 15.14 5.71 -1.97
C MET A 118 13.80 6.04 -2.59
N ALA A 119 13.53 5.58 -3.82
CA ALA A 119 12.22 5.70 -4.45
C ALA A 119 11.13 5.07 -3.59
N LEU A 120 11.32 3.82 -3.14
CA LEU A 120 10.37 3.14 -2.26
C LEU A 120 10.15 3.90 -0.96
N ARG A 121 11.22 4.36 -0.30
CA ARG A 121 11.15 5.14 0.92
C ARG A 121 10.24 6.35 0.77
N TYR A 122 10.43 7.13 -0.30
CA TYR A 122 9.64 8.35 -0.50
C TYR A 122 8.20 8.07 -0.95
N PHE A 123 7.95 7.00 -1.69
CA PHE A 123 6.58 6.55 -1.95
C PHE A 123 5.86 6.10 -0.67
N GLN A 124 6.55 5.44 0.25
CA GLN A 124 6.01 5.08 1.56
C GLN A 124 5.66 6.33 2.37
N ILE A 125 6.57 7.31 2.45
CA ILE A 125 6.30 8.61 3.09
C ILE A 125 5.09 9.29 2.43
N ALA A 126 5.04 9.32 1.10
CA ALA A 126 3.90 9.88 0.38
C ALA A 126 2.58 9.22 0.80
N SER A 127 2.56 7.89 0.93
CA SER A 127 1.36 7.16 1.36
C SER A 127 0.94 7.48 2.81
N GLU A 128 1.89 7.77 3.69
CA GLU A 128 1.64 8.16 5.09
C GLU A 128 1.10 9.59 5.22
N LYS A 129 1.46 10.49 4.29
CA LYS A 129 0.94 11.86 4.27
C LYS A 129 -0.53 11.94 3.85
N ALA A 130 -1.06 10.91 3.20
CA ALA A 130 -2.45 10.88 2.77
C ALA A 130 -3.42 10.79 3.96
N ASP A 131 -4.25 11.79 4.14
CA ASP A 131 -5.34 11.74 5.13
C ASP A 131 -6.57 11.04 4.54
N THR A 132 -6.61 9.72 4.68
CA THR A 132 -7.74 8.90 4.17
C THR A 132 -9.03 9.03 4.98
N THR A 133 -9.03 9.81 6.06
CA THR A 133 -10.21 10.14 6.87
C THR A 133 -10.90 11.40 6.39
N SER A 134 -10.20 12.25 5.61
CA SER A 134 -10.74 13.44 5.01
C SER A 134 -11.48 13.14 3.69
N ASP A 135 -12.60 13.84 3.47
CA ASP A 135 -13.33 13.78 2.20
C ASP A 135 -12.52 14.39 1.03
N ASP A 136 -11.56 15.28 1.33
CA ASP A 136 -10.70 15.96 0.36
C ASP A 136 -9.47 15.13 -0.05
N CYS A 137 -9.31 13.90 0.45
CA CYS A 137 -8.17 13.05 0.12
C CYS A 137 -8.07 12.80 -1.40
N ASP A 138 -6.92 13.08 -1.99
CA ASP A 138 -6.65 12.77 -3.40
C ASP A 138 -6.36 11.28 -3.58
N TYR A 139 -7.42 10.48 -3.64
CA TYR A 139 -7.33 9.04 -3.88
C TYR A 139 -6.75 8.67 -5.24
N ARG A 140 -6.81 9.57 -6.24
CA ARG A 140 -6.17 9.36 -7.55
C ARG A 140 -4.65 9.39 -7.39
N GLN A 141 -4.14 10.37 -6.65
CA GLN A 141 -2.71 10.47 -6.36
C GLN A 141 -2.24 9.31 -5.47
N LEU A 142 -3.02 8.97 -4.44
CA LEU A 142 -2.70 7.84 -3.55
C LEU A 142 -2.66 6.50 -4.31
N SER A 143 -3.56 6.30 -5.28
CA SER A 143 -3.53 5.15 -6.19
C SER A 143 -2.22 5.07 -6.96
N ARG A 144 -1.72 6.21 -7.48
CA ARG A 144 -0.43 6.26 -8.21
C ARG A 144 0.76 5.95 -7.30
N VAL A 145 0.74 6.44 -6.07
CA VAL A 145 1.78 6.12 -5.08
C VAL A 145 1.93 4.61 -4.93
N TYR A 146 0.82 3.91 -4.66
CA TYR A 146 0.85 2.45 -4.52
C TYR A 146 1.16 1.72 -5.82
N GLY A 147 0.73 2.27 -6.96
CA GLY A 147 1.09 1.74 -8.29
C GLY A 147 2.61 1.78 -8.53
N GLN A 148 3.26 2.89 -8.19
CA GLN A 148 4.73 3.01 -8.31
C GLN A 148 5.46 2.09 -7.33
N MET A 149 4.98 1.95 -6.09
CA MET A 149 5.52 0.95 -5.16
C MET A 149 5.45 -0.46 -5.74
N GLY A 150 4.30 -0.82 -6.33
CA GLY A 150 4.12 -2.12 -7.00
C GLY A 150 5.12 -2.34 -8.13
N ILE A 151 5.43 -1.31 -8.94
CA ILE A 151 6.43 -1.37 -10.01
C ILE A 151 7.83 -1.57 -9.41
N VAL A 152 8.20 -0.84 -8.35
CA VAL A 152 9.50 -1.00 -7.68
C VAL A 152 9.64 -2.43 -7.16
N PHE A 153 8.63 -2.96 -6.47
CA PHE A 153 8.66 -4.34 -5.98
C PHE A 153 8.77 -5.38 -7.10
N TYR A 154 7.99 -5.19 -8.17
CA TYR A 154 8.07 -6.07 -9.35
C TYR A 154 9.47 -6.11 -9.96
N GLN A 155 10.13 -4.95 -10.11
CA GLN A 155 11.49 -4.86 -10.65
C GLN A 155 12.51 -5.56 -9.77
N GLN A 156 12.28 -5.59 -8.46
CA GLN A 156 13.13 -6.26 -7.48
C GLN A 156 12.73 -7.73 -7.22
N ASN A 157 11.84 -8.27 -8.02
CA ASN A 157 11.33 -9.65 -7.91
C ASN A 157 10.60 -9.95 -6.57
N LEU A 158 10.05 -8.91 -5.94
CA LEU A 158 9.24 -8.99 -4.71
C LEU A 158 7.76 -9.13 -5.09
N ILE A 159 7.37 -10.37 -5.42
CA ILE A 159 6.09 -10.66 -6.07
C ILE A 159 4.90 -10.36 -5.16
N GLU A 160 4.96 -10.78 -3.90
CA GLU A 160 3.84 -10.62 -2.95
C GLU A 160 3.60 -9.14 -2.64
N GLU A 161 4.65 -8.37 -2.44
CA GLU A 161 4.61 -6.92 -2.19
C GLU A 161 4.09 -6.16 -3.41
N SER A 162 4.49 -6.59 -4.61
CA SER A 162 4.01 -6.02 -5.86
C SER A 162 2.50 -6.22 -6.02
N LEU A 163 2.00 -7.46 -5.83
CA LEU A 163 0.57 -7.76 -5.89
C LEU A 163 -0.22 -6.96 -4.86
N LYS A 164 0.22 -6.94 -3.61
CA LYS A 164 -0.42 -6.23 -2.52
C LYS A 164 -0.50 -4.71 -2.79
N SER A 165 0.60 -4.11 -3.23
CA SER A 165 0.62 -2.70 -3.60
C SER A 165 -0.30 -2.41 -4.79
N GLY A 166 -0.32 -3.30 -5.78
CA GLY A 166 -1.24 -3.23 -6.93
C GLY A 166 -2.71 -3.28 -6.51
N GLU A 167 -3.09 -4.18 -5.59
CA GLU A 167 -4.46 -4.27 -5.05
C GLU A 167 -4.89 -2.97 -4.36
N ILE A 168 -3.99 -2.39 -3.55
CA ILE A 168 -4.24 -1.12 -2.87
C ILE A 168 -4.37 0.02 -3.89
N SER A 169 -3.51 0.06 -4.92
CA SER A 169 -3.58 1.01 -6.02
C SER A 169 -4.94 0.95 -6.74
N ILE A 170 -5.38 -0.25 -7.10
CA ILE A 170 -6.69 -0.49 -7.76
C ILE A 170 -7.84 0.01 -6.88
N LYS A 171 -7.82 -0.36 -5.59
CA LYS A 171 -8.83 0.09 -4.61
C LYS A 171 -8.95 1.61 -4.56
N TYR A 172 -7.82 2.32 -4.49
CA TYR A 172 -7.82 3.78 -4.44
C TYR A 172 -8.12 4.41 -5.80
N GLY A 173 -7.76 3.77 -6.92
CA GLY A 173 -8.17 4.18 -8.25
C GLY A 173 -9.70 4.23 -8.38
N TRP A 174 -10.40 3.17 -7.96
CA TRP A 174 -11.86 3.15 -7.92
C TRP A 174 -12.44 4.18 -6.96
N LYS A 175 -11.87 4.33 -5.76
CA LYS A 175 -12.32 5.33 -4.78
C LYS A 175 -12.13 6.75 -5.28
N GLY A 176 -11.05 7.03 -5.99
CA GLY A 176 -10.76 8.31 -6.65
C GLY A 176 -11.54 8.55 -7.95
N LYS A 177 -12.42 7.62 -8.36
CA LYS A 177 -13.16 7.67 -9.63
C LYS A 177 -12.25 7.80 -10.86
N ASP A 178 -11.03 7.28 -10.77
CA ASP A 178 -10.07 7.21 -11.86
C ASP A 178 -10.09 5.80 -12.47
N THR A 179 -11.10 5.56 -13.31
CA THR A 179 -11.33 4.26 -13.95
C THR A 179 -10.13 3.80 -14.75
N LEU A 180 -9.48 4.70 -15.49
CA LEU A 180 -8.32 4.35 -16.29
C LEU A 180 -7.16 3.88 -15.42
N ASN A 181 -6.84 4.62 -14.36
CA ASN A 181 -5.75 4.25 -13.45
C ASN A 181 -6.03 2.92 -12.70
N ALA A 182 -7.29 2.69 -12.31
CA ALA A 182 -7.69 1.40 -11.72
C ALA A 182 -7.48 0.23 -12.70
N LEU A 183 -7.88 0.40 -13.96
CA LEU A 183 -7.69 -0.62 -15.01
C LEU A 183 -6.21 -0.83 -15.37
N LEU A 184 -5.41 0.25 -15.39
CA LEU A 184 -3.95 0.15 -15.55
C LEU A 184 -3.31 -0.61 -14.38
N GLY A 185 -3.75 -0.36 -13.14
CA GLY A 185 -3.32 -1.10 -11.97
C GLY A 185 -3.65 -2.59 -12.06
N MET A 186 -4.86 -2.94 -12.49
CA MET A 186 -5.22 -4.35 -12.75
C MET A 186 -4.35 -4.97 -13.84
N GLY A 187 -4.10 -4.24 -14.93
CA GLY A 187 -3.22 -4.67 -16.02
C GLY A 187 -1.77 -4.89 -15.59
N GLY A 188 -1.26 -4.05 -14.69
CA GLY A 188 0.08 -4.20 -14.13
C GLY A 188 0.28 -5.51 -13.35
N GLN A 189 -0.78 -6.07 -12.78
CA GLN A 189 -0.71 -7.36 -12.09
C GLN A 189 -0.48 -8.56 -13.03
N ILE A 190 -0.78 -8.43 -14.33
CA ILE A 190 -0.59 -9.51 -15.31
C ILE A 190 0.87 -10.00 -15.29
N CYS A 191 1.82 -9.06 -15.45
CA CYS A 191 3.24 -9.40 -15.44
C CYS A 191 3.72 -9.96 -14.09
N THR A 192 3.10 -9.53 -12.99
CA THR A 192 3.42 -10.03 -11.65
C THR A 192 2.94 -11.47 -11.47
N TYR A 193 1.72 -11.80 -11.93
CA TYR A 193 1.23 -13.20 -11.93
C TYR A 193 2.04 -14.09 -12.85
N GLU A 194 2.44 -13.60 -14.02
CA GLU A 194 3.34 -14.29 -14.94
C GLU A 194 4.68 -14.63 -14.26
N ARG A 195 5.30 -13.66 -13.60
CA ARG A 195 6.56 -13.87 -12.87
C ARG A 195 6.40 -14.82 -11.68
N ALA A 196 5.19 -14.87 -11.08
CA ALA A 196 4.81 -15.83 -10.05
C ALA A 196 4.53 -17.26 -10.60
N LEU A 197 4.69 -17.47 -11.91
CA LEU A 197 4.32 -18.73 -12.60
C LEU A 197 2.83 -19.09 -12.47
N LYS A 198 1.96 -18.11 -12.23
CA LYS A 198 0.50 -18.25 -12.17
C LYS A 198 -0.14 -17.89 -13.52
N ASN A 199 0.26 -18.65 -14.55
CA ASN A 199 -0.09 -18.36 -15.95
C ASN A 199 -1.60 -18.27 -16.18
N ASP A 200 -2.39 -19.21 -15.63
CA ASP A 200 -3.85 -19.19 -15.78
C ASP A 200 -4.47 -17.91 -15.16
N THR A 201 -3.97 -17.50 -13.99
CA THR A 201 -4.43 -16.26 -13.36
C THR A 201 -4.06 -15.04 -14.20
N ALA A 202 -2.85 -14.99 -14.76
CA ALA A 202 -2.41 -13.90 -15.63
C ALA A 202 -3.30 -13.78 -16.88
N ILE A 203 -3.67 -14.91 -17.49
CA ILE A 203 -4.59 -14.95 -18.66
C ILE A 203 -5.97 -14.41 -18.27
N ILE A 204 -6.56 -14.91 -17.18
CA ILE A 204 -7.88 -14.48 -16.71
C ILE A 204 -7.89 -12.98 -16.39
N VAL A 205 -6.87 -12.48 -15.68
CA VAL A 205 -6.76 -11.05 -15.34
C VAL A 205 -6.63 -10.22 -16.62
N CYS A 206 -5.82 -10.64 -17.59
CA CYS A 206 -5.66 -9.95 -18.86
C CYS A 206 -7.00 -9.84 -19.61
N GLU A 207 -7.73 -10.93 -19.76
CA GLU A 207 -9.01 -10.95 -20.47
C GLU A 207 -10.06 -10.06 -19.80
N ASN A 208 -10.11 -10.09 -18.47
CA ASN A 208 -10.99 -9.20 -17.69
C ASN A 208 -10.64 -7.72 -17.90
N VAL A 209 -9.36 -7.39 -17.82
CA VAL A 209 -8.88 -6.00 -18.03
C VAL A 209 -9.18 -5.54 -19.45
N VAL A 210 -8.90 -6.37 -20.45
CA VAL A 210 -9.17 -6.09 -21.87
C VAL A 210 -10.66 -5.84 -22.10
N SER A 211 -11.52 -6.68 -21.53
CA SER A 211 -12.99 -6.50 -21.60
C SER A 211 -13.43 -5.17 -20.99
N LEU A 212 -12.93 -4.84 -19.81
CA LEU A 212 -13.27 -3.60 -19.13
C LEU A 212 -12.72 -2.36 -19.87
N LEU A 213 -11.51 -2.42 -20.42
CA LEU A 213 -10.95 -1.34 -21.23
C LEU A 213 -11.78 -1.09 -22.49
N LYS A 214 -12.15 -2.14 -23.22
CA LYS A 214 -13.04 -2.02 -24.38
C LYS A 214 -14.38 -1.40 -24.03
N LYS A 215 -15.00 -1.84 -22.93
CA LYS A 215 -16.27 -1.29 -22.42
C LYS A 215 -16.18 0.21 -22.10
N ASN A 216 -15.02 0.68 -21.64
CA ASN A 216 -14.79 2.09 -21.30
C ASN A 216 -14.18 2.91 -22.45
N GLY A 217 -14.10 2.38 -23.68
CA GLY A 217 -13.65 3.12 -24.86
C GLY A 217 -12.14 3.15 -25.08
N TYR A 218 -11.33 2.43 -24.29
CA TYR A 218 -9.87 2.40 -24.37
C TYR A 218 -9.36 1.28 -25.31
N GLN A 219 -9.80 1.29 -26.59
CA GLN A 219 -9.53 0.20 -27.54
C GLN A 219 -8.04 -0.07 -27.76
N ARG A 220 -7.24 1.00 -28.00
CA ARG A 220 -5.79 0.88 -28.22
C ARG A 220 -5.08 0.25 -27.02
N LEU A 221 -5.48 0.67 -25.82
CA LEU A 221 -4.91 0.16 -24.58
C LEU A 221 -5.32 -1.31 -24.33
N ALA A 222 -6.56 -1.67 -24.65
CA ALA A 222 -7.02 -3.05 -24.62
C ALA A 222 -6.17 -3.96 -25.53
N ALA A 223 -5.90 -3.51 -26.75
CA ALA A 223 -5.01 -4.22 -27.67
C ALA A 223 -3.57 -4.31 -27.13
N ALA A 224 -3.08 -3.24 -26.48
CA ALA A 224 -1.77 -3.23 -25.87
C ALA A 224 -1.59 -4.29 -24.77
N PHE A 225 -2.61 -4.50 -23.93
CA PHE A 225 -2.55 -5.54 -22.90
C PHE A 225 -2.58 -6.96 -23.46
N LEU A 226 -3.19 -7.20 -24.61
CA LEU A 226 -3.11 -8.52 -25.27
C LEU A 226 -1.67 -8.89 -25.63
N GLY A 227 -0.84 -7.91 -25.99
CA GLY A 227 0.59 -8.13 -26.27
C GLY A 227 1.37 -8.66 -25.06
N SER A 228 1.01 -8.24 -23.85
CA SER A 228 1.71 -8.64 -22.62
C SER A 228 1.54 -10.12 -22.28
N ILE A 229 0.43 -10.77 -22.71
CA ILE A 229 0.13 -12.16 -22.34
C ILE A 229 0.53 -13.17 -23.44
N VAL A 230 1.00 -12.70 -24.60
CA VAL A 230 1.36 -13.57 -25.75
C VAL A 230 2.33 -14.67 -25.36
N ARG A 231 3.40 -14.33 -24.63
CA ARG A 231 4.39 -15.30 -24.18
C ARG A 231 3.78 -16.38 -23.30
N VAL A 232 2.96 -15.99 -22.35
CA VAL A 232 2.28 -16.92 -21.43
C VAL A 232 1.37 -17.89 -22.20
N LEU A 233 0.63 -17.40 -23.18
CA LEU A 233 -0.22 -18.25 -24.03
C LEU A 233 0.59 -19.28 -24.83
N ILE A 234 1.74 -18.87 -25.37
CA ILE A 234 2.64 -19.77 -26.10
C ILE A 234 3.17 -20.85 -25.16
N GLU A 235 3.68 -20.46 -23.99
CA GLU A 235 4.23 -21.36 -22.97
C GLU A 235 3.16 -22.31 -22.41
N SER A 236 1.90 -21.87 -22.34
CA SER A 236 0.74 -22.68 -21.95
C SER A 236 0.15 -23.52 -23.10
N GLY A 237 0.78 -23.52 -24.28
CA GLY A 237 0.36 -24.32 -25.44
C GLY A 237 -0.84 -23.75 -26.24
N GLN A 238 -1.35 -22.57 -25.89
CA GLN A 238 -2.50 -21.91 -26.54
C GLN A 238 -2.06 -21.10 -27.78
N LYS A 239 -1.44 -21.77 -28.75
CA LYS A 239 -0.77 -21.13 -29.90
C LYS A 239 -1.71 -20.34 -30.81
N GLU A 240 -2.91 -20.81 -31.04
CA GLU A 240 -3.92 -20.17 -31.88
C GLU A 240 -4.37 -18.84 -31.26
N LYS A 241 -4.63 -18.86 -29.96
CA LYS A 241 -4.99 -17.66 -29.20
C LYS A 241 -3.83 -16.67 -29.11
N ALA A 242 -2.62 -17.18 -28.92
CA ALA A 242 -1.42 -16.33 -28.97
C ALA A 242 -1.29 -15.62 -30.33
N LYS A 243 -1.54 -16.33 -31.43
CA LYS A 243 -1.52 -15.74 -32.78
C LYS A 243 -2.59 -14.68 -32.98
N GLU A 244 -3.81 -14.95 -32.52
CA GLU A 244 -4.90 -13.98 -32.55
C GLU A 244 -4.51 -12.69 -31.79
N TYR A 245 -4.01 -12.83 -30.58
CA TYR A 245 -3.62 -11.68 -29.73
C TYR A 245 -2.43 -10.92 -30.30
N MET A 246 -1.46 -11.61 -30.91
CA MET A 246 -0.36 -10.95 -31.65
C MET A 246 -0.90 -10.09 -32.79
N ASN A 247 -1.84 -10.61 -33.58
CA ASN A 247 -2.41 -9.88 -34.70
C ASN A 247 -3.16 -8.62 -34.24
N ILE A 248 -3.97 -8.72 -33.16
CA ILE A 248 -4.68 -7.58 -32.57
C ILE A 248 -3.69 -6.56 -32.02
N TYR A 249 -2.68 -7.02 -31.29
CA TYR A 249 -1.65 -6.15 -30.72
C TYR A 249 -0.89 -5.38 -31.80
N GLU A 250 -0.46 -6.06 -32.85
CA GLU A 250 0.27 -5.45 -33.96
C GLU A 250 -0.58 -4.42 -34.74
N ALA A 251 -1.86 -4.73 -34.96
CA ALA A 251 -2.74 -3.89 -35.75
C ALA A 251 -3.37 -2.71 -34.97
N GLU A 252 -3.72 -2.91 -33.68
CA GLU A 252 -4.62 -2.01 -32.96
C GLU A 252 -3.95 -1.27 -31.81
N SER A 253 -2.79 -1.72 -31.28
CA SER A 253 -2.12 -1.05 -30.15
C SER A 253 -1.57 0.32 -30.50
N GLY A 254 -1.19 0.51 -31.79
CA GLY A 254 -0.54 1.74 -32.25
C GLY A 254 0.91 1.86 -31.85
N TYR A 255 1.55 0.76 -31.43
CA TYR A 255 2.98 0.73 -31.07
C TYR A 255 3.88 0.29 -32.22
N PHE A 256 3.31 0.01 -33.39
CA PHE A 256 4.06 -0.47 -34.55
C PHE A 256 4.09 0.59 -35.64
N ASP A 257 5.27 0.77 -36.24
CA ASP A 257 5.42 1.58 -37.44
C ASP A 257 4.93 0.83 -38.70
N ASN A 258 4.90 1.52 -39.83
CA ASN A 258 4.47 0.96 -41.14
C ASN A 258 5.38 -0.20 -41.61
N ASN A 259 6.56 -0.37 -41.05
CA ASN A 259 7.50 -1.45 -41.35
C ASN A 259 7.40 -2.62 -40.36
N GLY A 260 6.44 -2.57 -39.42
CA GLY A 260 6.25 -3.58 -38.38
C GLY A 260 7.33 -3.55 -37.30
N ASN A 261 8.01 -2.41 -37.11
CA ASN A 261 8.90 -2.23 -35.96
C ASN A 261 8.12 -1.71 -34.77
N ILE A 262 8.39 -2.30 -33.61
CA ILE A 262 7.79 -1.85 -32.37
C ILE A 262 8.50 -0.61 -31.84
N GLU A 263 7.74 0.23 -31.14
CA GLU A 263 8.22 1.41 -30.43
C GLU A 263 9.38 1.06 -29.46
N LYS A 264 10.36 1.96 -29.35
CA LYS A 264 11.50 1.80 -28.46
C LYS A 264 11.06 1.62 -27.02
N GLY A 265 11.70 0.67 -26.32
CA GLY A 265 11.40 0.28 -24.95
C GLY A 265 10.36 -0.86 -24.85
N ARG A 266 9.89 -1.39 -25.99
CA ARG A 266 8.96 -2.52 -26.07
C ARG A 266 9.52 -3.71 -26.83
N GLU A 267 10.83 -3.72 -27.06
CA GLU A 267 11.55 -4.69 -27.90
C GLU A 267 11.36 -6.13 -27.43
N ILE A 268 11.10 -6.36 -26.13
CA ILE A 268 10.80 -7.68 -25.55
C ILE A 268 9.69 -8.45 -26.28
N TYR A 269 8.84 -7.74 -27.03
CA TYR A 269 7.83 -8.37 -27.86
C TYR A 269 8.45 -9.21 -28.99
N TYR A 270 9.61 -8.84 -29.52
CA TYR A 270 10.28 -9.64 -30.55
C TYR A 270 10.67 -11.02 -30.01
N TYR A 271 11.03 -11.14 -28.73
CA TYR A 271 11.21 -12.44 -28.08
C TYR A 271 9.92 -13.28 -28.10
N SER A 272 8.79 -12.68 -27.68
CA SER A 272 7.49 -13.38 -27.70
C SER A 272 7.13 -13.84 -29.10
N LYS A 273 7.37 -13.00 -30.11
CA LYS A 273 7.12 -13.32 -31.52
C LYS A 273 8.07 -14.40 -32.03
N GLY A 274 9.35 -14.32 -31.67
CA GLY A 274 10.34 -15.36 -31.97
C GLY A 274 9.99 -16.69 -31.33
N LEU A 275 9.50 -16.68 -30.09
CA LEU A 275 9.06 -17.87 -29.37
C LEU A 275 7.85 -18.53 -30.05
N TYR A 276 6.89 -17.74 -30.53
CA TYR A 276 5.78 -18.25 -31.34
C TYR A 276 6.27 -19.00 -32.57
N TYR A 277 7.17 -18.41 -33.35
CA TYR A 277 7.74 -19.05 -34.55
C TYR A 277 8.58 -20.29 -34.21
N LEU A 278 9.31 -20.26 -33.10
CA LEU A 278 10.06 -21.42 -32.63
C LEU A 278 9.14 -22.59 -32.30
N THR A 279 8.04 -22.33 -31.57
CA THR A 279 7.08 -23.38 -31.18
C THR A 279 6.24 -23.89 -32.36
N THR A 280 6.15 -23.14 -33.45
CA THR A 280 5.54 -23.53 -34.72
C THR A 280 6.54 -24.02 -35.75
N GLN A 281 7.80 -24.27 -35.33
CA GLN A 281 8.91 -24.81 -36.16
C GLN A 281 9.29 -23.94 -37.39
N GLN A 282 8.98 -22.65 -37.34
CA GLN A 282 9.37 -21.69 -38.35
C GLN A 282 10.71 -21.05 -37.97
N TYR A 283 11.77 -21.83 -38.04
CA TYR A 283 13.08 -21.50 -37.45
C TYR A 283 13.72 -20.23 -37.98
N ASP A 284 13.60 -19.93 -39.26
CA ASP A 284 14.16 -18.74 -39.87
C ASP A 284 13.48 -17.46 -39.36
N SER A 285 12.15 -17.50 -39.23
CA SER A 285 11.39 -16.41 -38.61
C SER A 285 11.73 -16.26 -37.13
N ALA A 286 11.86 -17.36 -36.39
CA ALA A 286 12.27 -17.35 -35.00
C ALA A 286 13.64 -16.69 -34.81
N GLU A 287 14.63 -17.11 -35.63
CA GLU A 287 15.99 -16.52 -35.61
C GLU A 287 15.95 -15.04 -35.91
N TYR A 288 15.19 -14.63 -36.93
CA TYR A 288 15.06 -13.22 -37.31
C TYR A 288 14.57 -12.37 -36.13
N TYR A 289 13.50 -12.80 -35.43
CA TYR A 289 12.96 -12.00 -34.33
C TYR A 289 13.85 -12.00 -33.09
N PHE A 290 14.46 -13.12 -32.73
CA PHE A 290 15.40 -13.15 -31.60
C PHE A 290 16.63 -12.27 -31.87
N ARG A 291 17.17 -12.27 -33.10
CA ARG A 291 18.26 -11.37 -33.48
C ARG A 291 17.84 -9.91 -33.54
N LYS A 292 16.61 -9.64 -33.98
CA LYS A 292 16.03 -8.29 -33.99
C LYS A 292 15.94 -7.73 -32.58
N GLU A 293 15.54 -8.54 -31.60
CA GLU A 293 15.56 -8.15 -30.19
C GLU A 293 16.97 -7.91 -29.68
N LEU A 294 17.91 -8.82 -29.94
CA LEU A 294 19.31 -8.69 -29.53
C LEU A 294 19.96 -7.40 -30.06
N ILE A 295 19.59 -6.96 -31.28
CA ILE A 295 20.09 -5.75 -31.90
C ILE A 295 19.46 -4.49 -31.33
N ASN A 296 18.15 -4.50 -31.08
CA ASN A 296 17.38 -3.30 -30.70
C ASN A 296 17.25 -3.12 -29.20
N GLY A 297 17.00 -4.21 -28.44
CA GLY A 297 16.87 -4.19 -26.97
C GLY A 297 18.26 -4.21 -26.30
N LYS A 298 18.72 -3.08 -25.77
CA LYS A 298 20.08 -2.93 -25.26
C LYS A 298 20.23 -3.20 -23.77
N ASP A 299 19.13 -3.27 -23.04
CA ASP A 299 19.16 -3.61 -21.61
C ASP A 299 19.40 -5.10 -21.38
N PHE A 300 19.85 -5.44 -20.18
CA PHE A 300 20.20 -6.80 -19.81
C PHE A 300 19.03 -7.79 -19.94
N ASN A 301 17.78 -7.36 -19.69
CA ASN A 301 16.61 -8.23 -19.80
C ASN A 301 16.33 -8.62 -21.25
N ASN A 302 16.35 -7.66 -22.17
CA ASN A 302 16.20 -7.92 -23.60
C ASN A 302 17.35 -8.79 -24.14
N GLN A 303 18.59 -8.50 -23.74
CA GLN A 303 19.76 -9.30 -24.13
C GLN A 303 19.67 -10.75 -23.63
N ASN A 304 19.25 -10.94 -22.36
CA ASN A 304 18.99 -12.27 -21.79
C ASN A 304 17.88 -13.01 -22.55
N ALA A 305 16.72 -12.38 -22.77
CA ALA A 305 15.59 -13.01 -23.45
C ALA A 305 15.93 -13.44 -24.88
N ALA A 306 16.52 -12.54 -25.67
CA ALA A 306 16.94 -12.81 -27.04
C ALA A 306 17.95 -13.97 -27.11
N SER A 307 18.94 -13.95 -26.24
CA SER A 307 19.98 -15.00 -26.22
C SER A 307 19.44 -16.35 -25.78
N ARG A 308 18.53 -16.36 -24.80
CA ARG A 308 17.81 -17.59 -24.40
C ARG A 308 17.00 -18.16 -25.55
N GLY A 309 16.29 -17.30 -26.31
CA GLY A 309 15.57 -17.71 -27.51
C GLY A 309 16.48 -18.30 -28.58
N LEU A 310 17.62 -17.67 -28.85
CA LEU A 310 18.62 -18.19 -29.79
C LEU A 310 19.25 -19.50 -29.33
N ALA A 311 19.52 -19.65 -28.02
CA ALA A 311 20.05 -20.91 -27.47
C ALA A 311 19.06 -22.05 -27.68
N GLN A 312 17.75 -21.84 -27.39
CA GLN A 312 16.69 -22.83 -27.62
C GLN A 312 16.53 -23.16 -29.11
N LEU A 313 16.58 -22.16 -29.97
CA LEU A 313 16.51 -22.35 -31.43
C LEU A 313 17.66 -23.22 -31.93
N PHE A 314 18.90 -22.89 -31.56
CA PHE A 314 20.07 -23.66 -32.02
C PHE A 314 20.14 -25.05 -31.38
N GLN A 315 19.59 -25.23 -30.20
CA GLN A 315 19.40 -26.55 -29.62
C GLN A 315 18.44 -27.41 -30.47
N GLN A 316 17.30 -26.84 -30.90
CA GLN A 316 16.35 -27.57 -31.79
C GLN A 316 16.93 -27.80 -33.19
N LYS A 317 17.81 -26.92 -33.68
CA LYS A 317 18.55 -27.10 -34.92
C LYS A 317 19.75 -28.06 -34.77
N HIS A 318 19.99 -28.63 -33.60
CA HIS A 318 21.16 -29.48 -33.27
C HIS A 318 22.52 -28.82 -33.47
N MET A 319 22.61 -27.48 -33.34
CA MET A 319 23.81 -26.69 -33.46
C MET A 319 24.42 -26.40 -32.08
N GLY A 320 25.09 -27.39 -31.49
CA GLY A 320 25.51 -27.37 -30.09
C GLY A 320 26.38 -26.18 -29.70
N ASP A 321 27.38 -25.83 -30.50
CA ASP A 321 28.29 -24.71 -30.23
C ASP A 321 27.57 -23.36 -30.20
N SER A 322 26.65 -23.16 -31.14
CA SER A 322 25.82 -21.96 -31.18
C SER A 322 24.86 -21.90 -30.00
N ALA A 323 24.25 -23.04 -29.66
CA ALA A 323 23.34 -23.13 -28.48
C ALA A 323 24.11 -22.80 -27.19
N ALA A 324 25.31 -23.39 -26.99
CA ALA A 324 26.16 -23.13 -25.82
C ALA A 324 26.60 -21.66 -25.73
N LYS A 325 27.02 -21.07 -26.86
CA LYS A 325 27.42 -19.66 -26.93
C LYS A 325 26.31 -18.73 -26.42
N TYR A 326 25.08 -18.89 -26.93
CA TYR A 326 23.98 -18.03 -26.56
C TYR A 326 23.44 -18.35 -25.16
N ALA A 327 23.50 -19.59 -24.72
CA ALA A 327 23.16 -19.95 -23.33
C ALA A 327 24.11 -19.29 -22.32
N LEU A 328 25.43 -19.28 -22.60
CA LEU A 328 26.41 -18.61 -21.75
C LEU A 328 26.15 -17.09 -21.70
N TYR A 329 25.94 -16.48 -22.85
CA TYR A 329 25.64 -15.04 -22.90
C TYR A 329 24.33 -14.69 -22.17
N SER A 330 23.28 -15.53 -22.29
CA SER A 330 22.05 -15.37 -21.53
C SER A 330 22.31 -15.43 -20.02
N TYR A 331 23.16 -16.36 -19.56
CA TYR A 331 23.54 -16.47 -18.15
C TYR A 331 24.25 -15.21 -17.65
N GLU A 332 25.24 -14.71 -18.39
CA GLU A 332 25.96 -13.48 -18.05
C GLU A 332 25.04 -12.25 -17.96
N MET A 333 24.07 -12.13 -18.87
CA MET A 333 23.09 -11.04 -18.84
C MET A 333 22.14 -11.17 -17.66
N ASN A 334 21.74 -12.40 -17.31
CA ASN A 334 20.91 -12.66 -16.15
C ASN A 334 21.62 -12.29 -14.83
N ASP A 335 22.89 -12.67 -14.69
CA ASP A 335 23.70 -12.27 -13.53
C ASP A 335 23.81 -10.75 -13.41
N SER A 336 23.94 -10.05 -14.54
CA SER A 336 23.96 -8.58 -14.58
C SER A 336 22.65 -7.95 -14.12
N VAL A 337 21.49 -8.58 -14.42
CA VAL A 337 20.19 -8.15 -13.89
C VAL A 337 20.16 -8.26 -12.37
N TYR A 338 20.55 -9.42 -11.83
CA TYR A 338 20.54 -9.64 -10.38
C TYR A 338 21.53 -8.76 -9.62
N ALA A 339 22.71 -8.50 -10.22
CA ALA A 339 23.71 -7.63 -9.62
C ALA A 339 23.22 -6.17 -9.46
N ASN A 340 22.29 -5.74 -10.30
CA ASN A 340 21.70 -4.40 -10.25
C ASN A 340 20.42 -4.31 -9.38
N MET A 341 19.98 -5.43 -8.79
CA MET A 341 18.81 -5.42 -7.91
C MET A 341 19.20 -5.00 -6.48
N ALA A 342 18.49 -4.04 -5.95
CA ALA A 342 18.59 -3.62 -4.55
C ALA A 342 17.59 -4.40 -3.66
N THR A 343 17.45 -5.72 -3.91
CA THR A 343 16.39 -6.53 -3.31
C THR A 343 16.48 -6.58 -1.79
N LYS A 344 17.70 -6.74 -1.23
CA LYS A 344 17.91 -6.81 0.23
C LYS A 344 17.50 -5.53 0.94
N GLU A 345 17.92 -4.38 0.44
CA GLU A 345 17.60 -3.08 1.00
C GLU A 345 16.10 -2.82 0.96
N ILE A 346 15.45 -3.21 -0.14
CA ILE A 346 14.00 -3.06 -0.32
C ILE A 346 13.22 -3.99 0.60
N GLU A 347 13.62 -5.27 0.71
CA GLU A 347 13.05 -6.20 1.66
C GLU A 347 13.16 -5.72 3.10
N GLN A 348 14.29 -5.16 3.45
CA GLN A 348 14.56 -4.55 4.76
C GLN A 348 13.62 -3.38 5.04
N MET A 349 13.49 -2.46 4.09
CA MET A 349 12.59 -1.31 4.20
C MET A 349 11.13 -1.74 4.32
N GLN A 350 10.71 -2.70 3.48
CA GLN A 350 9.34 -3.21 3.53
C GLN A 350 9.05 -3.92 4.85
N SER A 351 9.97 -4.75 5.35
CA SER A 351 9.78 -5.46 6.62
C SER A 351 9.69 -4.51 7.83
N MET A 352 10.42 -3.39 7.82
CA MET A 352 10.31 -2.36 8.87
C MET A 352 9.01 -1.59 8.78
N TYR A 353 8.56 -1.29 7.58
CA TYR A 353 7.28 -0.63 7.35
C TYR A 353 6.11 -1.48 7.87
N ASP A 354 6.09 -2.76 7.50
CA ASP A 354 5.04 -3.70 7.90
C ASP A 354 4.99 -3.92 9.42
N TYR A 355 6.15 -3.95 10.07
CA TYR A 355 6.23 -4.07 11.52
C TYR A 355 5.60 -2.88 12.25
N SER A 356 5.88 -1.65 11.82
CA SER A 356 5.36 -0.48 12.49
C SER A 356 3.84 -0.33 12.34
N ARG A 357 3.28 -0.77 11.22
CA ARG A 357 1.84 -0.73 10.96
C ARG A 357 1.03 -1.65 11.90
N ASN A 358 1.52 -2.87 12.12
CA ASN A 358 0.81 -3.81 12.99
C ASN A 358 0.87 -3.42 14.47
N GLN A 359 1.92 -2.71 14.90
CA GLN A 359 1.97 -2.15 16.25
C GLN A 359 0.90 -1.09 16.51
N GLU A 360 0.63 -0.22 15.52
CA GLU A 360 -0.42 0.79 15.68
C GLU A 360 -1.81 0.14 15.79
N ILE A 361 -2.06 -0.90 15.01
CA ILE A 361 -3.34 -1.63 15.07
C ILE A 361 -3.52 -2.29 16.44
N ALA A 362 -2.49 -2.91 17.01
CA ALA A 362 -2.62 -3.51 18.33
C ALA A 362 -2.59 -2.48 19.46
N ARG A 363 -1.90 -1.35 19.28
CA ARG A 363 -2.00 -0.21 20.20
C ARG A 363 -3.43 0.33 20.23
N LEU A 364 -4.04 0.55 19.06
CA LEU A 364 -5.41 1.01 18.94
C LEU A 364 -6.40 -0.01 19.52
N ALA A 365 -6.22 -1.30 19.23
CA ALA A 365 -7.04 -2.37 19.81
C ALA A 365 -6.89 -2.44 21.35
N LYS A 366 -5.67 -2.24 21.87
CA LYS A 366 -5.41 -2.19 23.31
C LYS A 366 -6.05 -0.96 23.95
N GLU A 367 -5.91 0.22 23.34
CA GLU A 367 -6.55 1.45 23.82
C GLU A 367 -8.07 1.34 23.81
N GLU A 368 -8.64 0.68 22.81
CA GLU A 368 -10.07 0.40 22.75
C GLU A 368 -10.49 -0.59 23.83
N SER A 369 -9.72 -1.64 24.05
CA SER A 369 -9.94 -2.61 25.14
C SER A 369 -9.85 -1.94 26.51
N GLU A 370 -8.86 -1.09 26.74
CA GLU A 370 -8.71 -0.34 27.99
C GLU A 370 -9.87 0.65 28.21
N ARG A 371 -10.33 1.32 27.16
CA ARG A 371 -11.52 2.18 27.20
C ARG A 371 -12.77 1.37 27.53
N ASN A 372 -12.94 0.21 26.92
CA ASN A 372 -14.07 -0.67 27.18
C ASN A 372 -14.02 -1.24 28.61
N TYR A 373 -12.84 -1.63 29.09
CA TYR A 373 -12.62 -2.06 30.47
C TYR A 373 -12.92 -0.94 31.48
N SER A 374 -12.45 0.28 31.21
CA SER A 374 -12.76 1.45 32.03
C SER A 374 -14.24 1.77 32.08
N ARG A 375 -14.93 1.70 30.92
CA ARG A 375 -16.40 1.84 30.83
C ARG A 375 -17.13 0.75 31.65
N LEU A 376 -16.69 -0.50 31.50
CA LEU A 376 -17.26 -1.62 32.26
C LEU A 376 -17.07 -1.45 33.75
N LYS A 377 -15.86 -1.01 34.18
CA LYS A 377 -15.55 -0.70 35.59
C LYS A 377 -16.43 0.43 36.14
N THR A 378 -16.67 1.46 35.35
CA THR A 378 -17.55 2.57 35.72
C THR A 378 -19.02 2.10 35.85
N ILE A 379 -19.48 1.28 34.89
CA ILE A 379 -20.84 0.69 34.94
C ILE A 379 -21.00 -0.22 36.16
N THR A 380 -19.98 -1.05 36.46
CA THR A 380 -20.01 -1.95 37.64
C THR A 380 -20.01 -1.17 38.93
N LEU A 381 -19.26 -0.07 39.02
CA LEU A 381 -19.26 0.83 40.17
C LEU A 381 -20.64 1.50 40.36
N LEU A 382 -21.24 1.97 39.28
CA LEU A 382 -22.58 2.57 39.30
C LEU A 382 -23.65 1.56 39.75
N LEU A 383 -23.57 0.32 39.24
CA LEU A 383 -24.42 -0.78 39.66
C LEU A 383 -24.23 -1.12 41.15
N PHE A 384 -22.98 -1.13 41.62
CA PHE A 384 -22.68 -1.38 43.04
C PHE A 384 -23.24 -0.27 43.92
N VAL A 385 -23.07 1.00 43.54
CA VAL A 385 -23.70 2.14 44.26
C VAL A 385 -25.23 2.03 44.21
N PHE A 386 -25.79 1.64 43.09
CA PHE A 386 -27.23 1.42 42.95
C PHE A 386 -27.73 0.31 43.90
N VAL A 387 -27.03 -0.83 43.95
CA VAL A 387 -27.35 -1.93 44.87
C VAL A 387 -27.28 -1.49 46.32
N ILE A 388 -26.24 -0.71 46.70
CA ILE A 388 -26.09 -0.16 48.05
C ILE A 388 -27.24 0.80 48.38
N THR A 389 -27.61 1.68 47.44
CA THR A 389 -28.73 2.62 47.64
C THR A 389 -30.08 1.88 47.78
N VAL A 390 -30.28 0.84 46.96
CA VAL A 390 -31.48 -0.03 47.07
C VAL A 390 -31.49 -0.78 48.41
N PHE A 391 -30.32 -1.32 48.83
CA PHE A 391 -30.18 -2.01 50.10
C PHE A 391 -30.41 -1.06 51.29
N TYR A 392 -29.87 0.16 51.22
CA TYR A 392 -30.12 1.18 52.24
C TYR A 392 -31.59 1.62 52.27
N ALA A 393 -32.20 1.78 51.11
CA ALA A 393 -33.65 2.08 51.01
C ALA A 393 -34.50 0.93 51.56
N ALA A 394 -34.17 -0.31 51.22
CA ALA A 394 -34.83 -1.50 51.74
C ALA A 394 -34.67 -1.63 53.25
N ARG A 395 -33.47 -1.36 53.80
CA ARG A 395 -33.23 -1.35 55.24
C ARG A 395 -34.02 -0.24 55.94
N ARG A 396 -34.14 0.94 55.32
CA ARG A 396 -34.92 2.05 55.83
C ARG A 396 -36.43 1.74 55.80
N ILE A 397 -36.88 1.03 54.75
CA ILE A 397 -38.26 0.52 54.65
C ILE A 397 -38.54 -0.56 55.74
N TYR A 398 -37.54 -1.49 55.93
CA TYR A 398 -37.63 -2.52 56.96
C TYR A 398 -37.69 -1.94 58.40
N ILE A 399 -36.84 -0.91 58.66
CA ILE A 399 -36.85 -0.20 59.96
C ILE A 399 -38.23 0.52 60.17
N LYS A 400 -38.75 1.19 59.11
CA LYS A 400 -40.08 1.81 59.15
C LYS A 400 -41.20 0.79 59.27
N GLN A 401 -41.05 -0.39 58.66
CA GLN A 401 -42.05 -1.48 58.83
C GLN A 401 -42.06 -2.07 60.25
N LYS A 402 -40.89 -2.13 60.91
CA LYS A 402 -40.79 -2.54 62.31
C LYS A 402 -41.45 -1.53 63.26
N GLU A 403 -41.45 -0.26 62.86
CA GLU A 403 -42.15 0.83 63.57
C GLU A 403 -43.64 0.89 63.20
N SER A 404 -44.05 0.29 62.08
CA SER A 404 -45.42 0.40 61.57
C SER A 404 -46.09 -0.96 61.31
N LYS A 405 -46.12 -1.85 62.34
CA LYS A 405 -47.06 -3.00 62.39
C LYS A 405 -48.52 -2.58 62.22
N ARG A 406 -48.77 -1.26 62.22
CA ARG A 406 -50.14 -0.66 62.11
C ARG A 406 -50.58 -0.31 60.69
N ARG A 407 -49.64 -0.38 59.64
CA ARG A 407 -49.98 -0.04 58.24
C ARG A 407 -49.93 -1.22 57.29
N TYR A 408 -50.19 -2.43 57.79
CA TYR A 408 -50.05 -3.65 56.95
C TYR A 408 -51.09 -3.71 55.81
N GLU A 409 -52.21 -3.03 55.93
CA GLU A 409 -53.25 -3.07 54.89
C GLU A 409 -53.04 -2.13 53.70
N GLU A 410 -52.25 -1.07 53.87
CA GLU A 410 -51.89 -0.16 52.75
C GLU A 410 -50.79 -0.71 51.81
N ASN A 411 -50.04 -1.68 52.31
CA ASN A 411 -48.91 -2.23 51.52
C ASN A 411 -49.33 -3.39 50.59
N VAL A 412 -50.49 -3.98 50.74
CA VAL A 412 -50.98 -5.04 49.85
C VAL A 412 -51.28 -4.49 48.43
N SER A 413 -51.74 -3.23 48.37
CA SER A 413 -51.98 -2.59 47.05
C SER A 413 -50.69 -2.27 46.30
N ALA A 414 -49.55 -2.04 46.98
CA ALA A 414 -48.23 -1.82 46.36
C ALA A 414 -47.62 -3.13 45.79
N LEU A 415 -47.96 -4.27 46.41
CA LEU A 415 -47.53 -5.57 45.92
C LEU A 415 -48.20 -5.93 44.59
N ALA A 416 -49.45 -5.53 44.40
CA ALA A 416 -50.17 -5.74 43.14
C ALA A 416 -49.58 -4.94 41.99
N SER A 417 -49.06 -3.71 42.24
CA SER A 417 -48.45 -2.87 41.23
C SER A 417 -47.04 -3.36 40.80
N THR A 418 -46.32 -4.05 41.72
CA THR A 418 -45.03 -4.67 41.36
C THR A 418 -45.21 -5.97 40.57
N GLN A 419 -46.29 -6.70 40.80
CA GLN A 419 -46.66 -7.85 39.99
C GLN A 419 -47.01 -7.46 38.53
N ASP A 420 -47.74 -6.36 38.35
CA ASP A 420 -48.02 -5.81 37.02
C ASP A 420 -46.75 -5.31 36.27
N ALA A 421 -45.81 -4.75 37.01
CA ALA A 421 -44.52 -4.34 36.43
C ALA A 421 -43.67 -5.55 35.99
N VAL A 422 -43.71 -6.65 36.77
CA VAL A 422 -43.02 -7.91 36.42
C VAL A 422 -43.66 -8.57 35.19
N ILE A 423 -44.97 -8.51 35.06
CA ILE A 423 -45.71 -9.02 33.90
C ILE A 423 -45.33 -8.20 32.63
N LYS A 424 -45.20 -6.86 32.75
CA LYS A 424 -44.74 -6.00 31.66
C LYS A 424 -43.28 -6.27 31.27
N LEU A 425 -42.41 -6.47 32.25
CA LEU A 425 -40.99 -6.84 31.96
C LEU A 425 -40.88 -8.20 31.28
N ARG A 426 -41.78 -9.14 31.60
CA ARG A 426 -41.85 -10.44 30.94
C ARG A 426 -42.30 -10.31 29.48
N SER A 427 -43.31 -9.44 29.20
CA SER A 427 -43.72 -9.16 27.80
C SER A 427 -42.63 -8.48 26.98
N TYR A 428 -41.81 -7.59 27.59
CA TYR A 428 -40.63 -7.02 26.92
C TYR A 428 -39.53 -8.06 26.66
N GLY A 429 -39.37 -9.05 27.56
CA GLY A 429 -38.46 -10.18 27.35
C GLY A 429 -38.88 -11.08 26.17
N ASP A 430 -40.20 -11.28 26.04
CA ASP A 430 -40.73 -12.08 24.92
C ASP A 430 -40.63 -11.34 23.59
N GLU A 431 -40.85 -10.00 23.54
CA GLU A 431 -40.58 -9.16 22.34
C GLU A 431 -39.10 -9.15 21.96
N LEU A 432 -38.20 -9.07 22.94
CA LEU A 432 -36.75 -9.11 22.70
C LEU A 432 -36.30 -10.47 22.14
N SER A 433 -36.92 -11.55 22.65
CA SER A 433 -36.68 -12.91 22.16
C SER A 433 -37.18 -13.12 20.73
N GLN A 434 -38.32 -12.51 20.35
CA GLN A 434 -38.80 -12.52 18.98
C GLN A 434 -37.88 -11.73 18.03
N MET A 435 -37.43 -10.54 18.45
CA MET A 435 -36.44 -9.76 17.66
C MET A 435 -35.09 -10.47 17.53
N LEU A 436 -34.66 -11.21 18.56
CA LEU A 436 -33.45 -12.05 18.49
C LEU A 436 -33.61 -13.20 17.48
N ALA A 437 -34.75 -13.88 17.49
CA ALA A 437 -35.04 -14.95 16.54
C ALA A 437 -35.10 -14.42 15.08
N GLU A 438 -35.71 -13.24 14.85
CA GLU A 438 -35.72 -12.60 13.53
C GLU A 438 -34.29 -12.19 13.07
N LYS A 439 -33.46 -11.72 14.02
CA LYS A 439 -32.07 -11.38 13.73
C LYS A 439 -31.20 -12.61 13.48
N GLU A 440 -31.46 -13.69 14.18
CA GLU A 440 -30.77 -14.97 13.98
C GLU A 440 -31.16 -15.60 12.62
N GLU A 441 -32.45 -15.48 12.24
CA GLU A 441 -32.88 -15.89 10.90
C GLU A 441 -32.28 -15.01 9.78
N GLN A 442 -32.15 -13.68 10.00
CA GLN A 442 -31.44 -12.78 9.09
C GLN A 442 -29.95 -13.12 9.00
N ALA A 443 -29.31 -13.43 10.13
CA ALA A 443 -27.91 -13.84 10.16
C ALA A 443 -27.68 -15.17 9.42
N ASN A 444 -28.59 -16.13 9.60
CA ASN A 444 -28.51 -17.42 8.91
C ASN A 444 -28.74 -17.29 7.40
N ARG A 445 -29.59 -16.36 6.94
CA ARG A 445 -29.75 -16.04 5.51
C ARG A 445 -28.47 -15.39 4.95
N LEU A 446 -27.86 -14.46 5.69
CA LEU A 446 -26.59 -13.84 5.33
C LEU A 446 -25.42 -14.85 5.31
N ILE A 447 -25.39 -15.79 6.23
CA ILE A 447 -24.40 -16.87 6.27
C ILE A 447 -24.56 -17.78 5.05
N ALA A 448 -25.77 -18.12 4.68
CA ALA A 448 -26.05 -18.92 3.47
C ALA A 448 -25.66 -18.18 2.18
N GLU A 449 -25.88 -16.84 2.12
CA GLU A 449 -25.38 -16.02 1.01
C GLU A 449 -23.84 -15.96 0.99
N ILE A 450 -23.20 -15.83 2.15
CA ILE A 450 -21.74 -15.81 2.27
C ILE A 450 -21.13 -17.18 1.88
N GLU A 451 -21.79 -18.28 2.25
CA GLU A 451 -21.36 -19.63 1.85
C GLU A 451 -21.49 -19.85 0.33
N ALA A 452 -22.57 -19.35 -0.27
CA ALA A 452 -22.73 -19.37 -1.73
C ALA A 452 -21.69 -18.48 -2.47
N TYR A 453 -21.24 -17.41 -1.84
CA TYR A 453 -20.13 -16.58 -2.34
C TYR A 453 -18.76 -17.23 -2.11
N LYS A 454 -18.57 -17.95 -1.00
CA LYS A 454 -17.32 -18.68 -0.70
C LYS A 454 -17.07 -19.85 -1.66
N GLU A 455 -18.10 -20.50 -2.12
CA GLU A 455 -17.99 -21.57 -3.14
C GLU A 455 -17.58 -21.02 -4.51
N LYS A 456 -17.88 -19.74 -4.80
CA LYS A 456 -17.49 -19.06 -6.05
C LYS A 456 -16.12 -18.37 -5.99
N ALA A 457 -15.62 -18.08 -4.80
CA ALA A 457 -14.32 -17.43 -4.58
C ALA A 457 -13.35 -18.42 -3.93
N GLY A 458 -12.82 -19.35 -4.71
CA GLY A 458 -11.80 -20.28 -4.24
C GLY A 458 -10.57 -19.56 -3.70
N GLN A 459 -10.24 -19.86 -2.45
CA GLN A 459 -8.95 -19.62 -1.79
C GLN A 459 -8.49 -18.15 -1.67
N GLN A 460 -9.02 -17.45 -0.70
CA GLN A 460 -8.33 -16.28 -0.15
C GLN A 460 -7.38 -16.72 0.98
N LYS A 461 -6.08 -16.50 0.75
CA LYS A 461 -5.04 -16.63 1.78
C LYS A 461 -5.39 -15.73 2.97
N MET A 462 -5.41 -16.28 4.15
CA MET A 462 -5.55 -15.54 5.42
C MET A 462 -4.48 -14.45 5.50
N SER A 463 -4.84 -13.24 5.90
CA SER A 463 -3.86 -12.16 6.08
C SER A 463 -2.85 -12.53 7.16
N THR A 464 -1.61 -12.13 6.97
CA THR A 464 -0.47 -12.33 7.88
C THR A 464 -0.79 -11.95 9.33
N GLU A 465 -1.64 -10.95 9.50
CA GLU A 465 -2.05 -10.40 10.79
C GLU A 465 -3.00 -11.33 11.56
N VAL A 466 -3.90 -12.02 10.84
CA VAL A 466 -4.80 -13.03 11.43
C VAL A 466 -4.02 -14.26 11.86
N MET A 467 -2.96 -14.63 11.12
CA MET A 467 -2.08 -15.73 11.51
C MET A 467 -1.30 -15.40 12.79
N LEU A 468 -0.79 -14.17 12.92
CA LEU A 468 -0.08 -13.73 14.11
C LEU A 468 -0.98 -13.70 15.35
N LEU A 469 -2.15 -13.10 15.24
CA LEU A 469 -3.10 -12.96 16.34
C LEU A 469 -3.64 -14.30 16.86
N ASN A 470 -3.62 -15.33 16.04
CA ASN A 470 -4.05 -16.69 16.37
C ASN A 470 -2.88 -17.60 16.76
N SER A 471 -1.65 -17.10 16.82
CA SER A 471 -0.50 -17.91 17.21
C SER A 471 -0.42 -18.06 18.73
N LYS A 472 -0.22 -19.31 19.18
CA LYS A 472 -0.07 -19.66 20.60
C LYS A 472 1.17 -19.00 21.23
N GLU A 473 2.18 -18.81 20.43
CA GLU A 473 3.46 -18.17 20.81
C GLU A 473 3.26 -16.66 21.08
N TYR A 474 2.40 -16.00 20.31
CA TYR A 474 2.08 -14.59 20.52
C TYR A 474 1.28 -14.36 21.80
N ASP A 475 0.36 -15.25 22.15
CA ASP A 475 -0.38 -15.18 23.42
C ASP A 475 0.55 -15.41 24.63
N ASN A 476 1.50 -16.33 24.51
CA ASN A 476 2.52 -16.53 25.54
C ASN A 476 3.38 -15.29 25.76
N LEU A 477 3.77 -14.60 24.69
CA LEU A 477 4.53 -13.34 24.79
C LEU A 477 3.73 -12.25 25.49
N LYS A 478 2.43 -12.14 25.26
CA LYS A 478 1.55 -11.21 25.99
C LYS A 478 1.52 -11.51 27.48
N ILE A 479 1.50 -12.78 27.85
CA ILE A 479 1.52 -13.20 29.25
C ILE A 479 2.86 -12.81 29.91
N ILE A 480 4.00 -13.02 29.23
CA ILE A 480 5.33 -12.65 29.73
C ILE A 480 5.44 -11.13 29.86
N ALA A 481 4.96 -10.38 28.86
CA ALA A 481 4.92 -8.92 28.88
C ALA A 481 4.08 -8.38 30.05
N ALA A 482 2.91 -8.96 30.31
CA ALA A 482 2.03 -8.59 31.41
C ALA A 482 2.64 -8.89 32.78
N ARG A 483 3.44 -9.95 32.90
CA ARG A 483 4.18 -10.31 34.13
C ARG A 483 5.39 -9.41 34.39
N GLY A 484 5.85 -8.67 33.37
CA GLY A 484 7.01 -7.80 33.47
C GLY A 484 8.35 -8.53 33.64
N THR A 485 8.44 -9.77 33.15
CA THR A 485 9.65 -10.61 33.26
C THR A 485 10.54 -10.50 32.03
N LEU A 486 11.84 -10.81 32.21
CA LEU A 486 12.82 -10.84 31.12
C LEU A 486 12.57 -12.04 30.22
N LEU A 487 12.69 -11.89 28.90
CA LEU A 487 12.65 -12.99 27.95
C LEU A 487 13.91 -13.84 28.03
N SER A 488 13.73 -15.15 28.22
CA SER A 488 14.81 -16.13 28.16
C SER A 488 15.30 -16.36 26.71
N ASP A 489 16.43 -17.01 26.54
CA ASP A 489 16.93 -17.35 25.20
C ASP A 489 16.00 -18.33 24.46
N ASP A 490 15.31 -19.22 25.18
CA ASP A 490 14.30 -20.12 24.62
C ASP A 490 13.06 -19.34 24.12
N ASP A 491 12.63 -18.32 24.88
CA ASP A 491 11.54 -17.43 24.45
C ASP A 491 11.92 -16.66 23.18
N TRP A 492 13.16 -16.18 23.09
CA TRP A 492 13.66 -15.49 21.91
C TRP A 492 13.69 -16.41 20.69
N HIS A 493 14.05 -17.68 20.89
CA HIS A 493 14.03 -18.66 19.79
C HIS A 493 12.62 -18.85 19.23
N LYS A 494 11.61 -18.98 20.10
CA LYS A 494 10.19 -19.08 19.70
C LYS A 494 9.70 -17.81 18.99
N VAL A 495 10.10 -16.62 19.45
CA VAL A 495 9.81 -15.34 18.78
C VAL A 495 10.37 -15.32 17.36
N TYR A 496 11.60 -15.76 17.17
CA TYR A 496 12.19 -15.79 15.83
C TYR A 496 11.47 -16.75 14.89
N ILE A 497 11.12 -17.95 15.36
CA ILE A 497 10.34 -18.92 14.55
C ILE A 497 8.98 -18.31 14.17
N MET A 498 8.26 -17.77 15.13
CA MET A 498 6.95 -17.14 14.90
C MET A 498 7.03 -16.03 13.84
N ILE A 499 8.05 -15.17 13.88
CA ILE A 499 8.24 -14.10 12.90
C ILE A 499 8.56 -14.65 11.51
N ILE A 500 9.36 -15.70 11.42
CA ILE A 500 9.65 -16.37 10.14
C ILE A 500 8.36 -16.91 9.51
N GLU A 501 7.51 -17.53 10.31
CA GLU A 501 6.28 -18.17 9.85
C GLU A 501 5.15 -17.16 9.54
N THR A 502 4.99 -16.17 10.40
CA THR A 502 3.85 -15.23 10.31
C THR A 502 4.15 -13.93 9.57
N MET A 503 5.44 -13.52 9.52
CA MET A 503 5.87 -12.25 8.93
C MET A 503 7.12 -12.43 8.07
N PRO A 504 7.11 -13.24 7.02
CA PRO A 504 8.29 -13.53 6.21
C PRO A 504 8.92 -12.26 5.60
N THR A 505 8.12 -11.29 5.22
CA THR A 505 8.56 -10.01 4.65
C THR A 505 9.32 -9.18 5.67
N PHE A 506 8.78 -9.06 6.88
CA PHE A 506 9.46 -8.39 7.99
C PHE A 506 10.74 -9.14 8.40
N ASN A 507 10.69 -10.46 8.49
CA ASN A 507 11.87 -11.26 8.81
C ASN A 507 13.00 -11.02 7.81
N LYS A 508 12.69 -11.00 6.52
CA LYS A 508 13.67 -10.75 5.46
C LYS A 508 14.30 -9.37 5.59
N PHE A 509 13.51 -8.34 5.88
CA PHE A 509 13.99 -6.99 6.13
C PHE A 509 14.89 -6.89 7.36
N ILE A 510 14.41 -7.32 8.54
CA ILE A 510 15.16 -7.10 9.78
C ILE A 510 16.45 -7.94 9.82
N SER A 511 16.44 -9.12 9.20
CA SER A 511 17.60 -9.99 9.09
C SER A 511 18.69 -9.39 8.20
N SER A 512 18.32 -8.76 7.10
CA SER A 512 19.26 -8.11 6.18
C SER A 512 19.90 -6.85 6.78
N ASN A 513 19.22 -6.17 7.73
CA ASN A 513 19.77 -5.01 8.47
C ASN A 513 20.44 -5.36 9.81
N LYS A 514 20.53 -6.63 10.15
CA LYS A 514 21.07 -7.07 11.43
C LYS A 514 22.51 -6.57 11.68
N HIS A 515 23.31 -6.39 10.64
CA HIS A 515 24.69 -5.88 10.71
C HIS A 515 24.79 -4.40 11.12
N GLN A 516 23.73 -3.61 10.93
CA GLN A 516 23.66 -2.19 11.31
C GLN A 516 23.14 -1.99 12.74
N LEU A 517 22.52 -3.02 13.32
CA LEU A 517 21.89 -2.96 14.63
C LEU A 517 22.66 -3.80 15.64
N ASN A 518 22.84 -3.26 16.84
CA ASN A 518 23.29 -4.11 17.94
C ASN A 518 22.16 -5.02 18.45
N ASN A 519 22.51 -6.01 19.27
CA ASN A 519 21.54 -7.03 19.71
C ASN A 519 20.30 -6.44 20.43
N LYS A 520 20.49 -5.36 21.22
CA LYS A 520 19.36 -4.70 21.90
C LYS A 520 18.50 -3.89 20.94
N GLU A 521 19.10 -3.24 19.96
CA GLU A 521 18.40 -2.51 18.90
C GLU A 521 17.58 -3.49 18.02
N TYR A 522 18.18 -4.61 17.63
CA TYR A 522 17.55 -5.66 16.86
C TYR A 522 16.34 -6.27 17.60
N LYS A 523 16.53 -6.67 18.86
CA LYS A 523 15.46 -7.21 19.71
C LYS A 523 14.34 -6.19 19.95
N THR A 524 14.69 -4.91 20.10
CA THR A 524 13.71 -3.82 20.24
C THR A 524 12.86 -3.69 18.98
N CYS A 525 13.43 -3.71 17.79
CA CYS A 525 12.67 -3.64 16.53
C CYS A 525 11.66 -4.78 16.41
N ILE A 526 12.05 -5.98 16.82
CA ILE A 526 11.19 -7.15 16.81
C ILE A 526 9.98 -6.97 17.74
N LEU A 527 10.23 -6.60 19.00
CA LEU A 527 9.15 -6.42 19.97
C LEU A 527 8.27 -5.21 19.63
N ILE A 528 8.87 -4.17 19.09
CA ILE A 528 8.12 -3.05 18.54
C ILE A 528 7.20 -3.55 17.40
N ARG A 529 7.61 -4.45 16.51
CA ARG A 529 6.80 -5.02 15.43
C ARG A 529 5.70 -5.96 15.90
N LEU A 530 5.91 -6.62 17.04
CA LEU A 530 4.95 -7.49 17.71
C LEU A 530 3.99 -6.73 18.63
N HIS A 531 3.93 -5.41 18.56
CA HIS A 531 2.95 -4.56 19.21
C HIS A 531 3.11 -4.38 20.72
N PHE A 532 4.30 -4.62 21.25
CA PHE A 532 4.56 -4.36 22.66
C PHE A 532 4.84 -2.89 22.92
N ILE A 533 4.27 -2.35 24.01
CA ILE A 533 4.50 -0.97 24.42
C ILE A 533 5.90 -0.79 25.04
N GLN A 534 6.39 0.43 25.03
CA GLN A 534 7.73 0.79 25.48
C GLN A 534 8.09 0.24 26.87
N LYS A 535 7.14 0.22 27.81
CA LYS A 535 7.32 -0.31 29.17
C LYS A 535 7.50 -1.82 29.17
N GLU A 536 6.72 -2.52 28.36
CA GLU A 536 6.78 -3.98 28.22
C GLU A 536 8.10 -4.40 27.56
N ILE A 537 8.48 -3.73 26.48
CA ILE A 537 9.76 -3.96 25.81
C ILE A 537 10.94 -3.76 26.79
N ALA A 538 10.87 -2.72 27.59
CA ALA A 538 11.90 -2.42 28.58
C ALA A 538 12.08 -3.56 29.59
N ASN A 539 10.97 -4.12 30.09
CA ASN A 539 10.96 -5.27 30.99
C ASN A 539 11.50 -6.54 30.29
N MET A 540 11.01 -6.84 29.09
CA MET A 540 11.38 -8.04 28.34
C MET A 540 12.86 -8.06 27.89
N ILE A 541 13.49 -6.90 27.72
CA ILE A 541 14.90 -6.79 27.31
C ILE A 541 15.84 -6.46 28.50
N GLY A 542 15.31 -6.11 29.67
CA GLY A 542 16.07 -5.78 30.86
C GLY A 542 16.75 -4.41 30.78
N VAL A 543 16.01 -3.38 30.40
CA VAL A 543 16.50 -1.99 30.32
C VAL A 543 15.44 -1.02 30.86
N SER A 544 15.79 0.26 31.02
CA SER A 544 14.81 1.25 31.43
C SER A 544 13.92 1.68 30.25
N PRO A 545 12.66 2.08 30.48
CA PRO A 545 11.79 2.62 29.42
C PRO A 545 12.40 3.82 28.69
N ALA A 546 13.10 4.71 29.40
CA ALA A 546 13.81 5.84 28.80
C ALA A 546 14.94 5.39 27.85
N TYR A 547 15.54 4.23 28.13
CA TYR A 547 16.55 3.67 27.24
C TYR A 547 15.97 3.10 25.95
N ILE A 548 14.75 2.57 25.98
CA ILE A 548 14.02 2.15 24.76
C ILE A 548 13.75 3.35 23.84
N ALA A 549 13.39 4.51 24.38
CA ALA A 549 13.24 5.73 23.58
C ALA A 549 14.55 6.14 22.89
N LYS A 550 15.70 6.01 23.60
CA LYS A 550 17.02 6.27 23.01
C LYS A 550 17.39 5.24 21.93
N ILE A 551 17.06 3.97 22.14
CA ILE A 551 17.21 2.91 21.13
C ILE A 551 16.39 3.26 19.90
N SER A 552 15.12 3.58 20.07
CA SER A 552 14.21 3.89 18.97
C SER A 552 14.72 5.04 18.10
N ASN A 553 15.22 6.10 18.71
CA ASN A 553 15.80 7.23 17.97
C ASN A 553 17.09 6.82 17.21
N ARG A 554 17.95 6.00 17.83
CA ARG A 554 19.15 5.49 17.14
C ARG A 554 18.81 4.57 15.98
N VAL A 555 17.83 3.72 16.14
CA VAL A 555 17.34 2.83 15.07
C VAL A 555 16.74 3.66 13.93
N MET A 556 15.98 4.69 14.27
CA MET A 556 15.45 5.65 13.29
C MET A 556 16.54 6.30 12.46
N GLN A 557 17.63 6.74 13.12
CA GLN A 557 18.78 7.30 12.40
C GLN A 557 19.51 6.26 11.55
N LYS A 558 19.74 5.06 12.08
CA LYS A 558 20.51 4.02 11.39
C LYS A 558 19.79 3.44 10.17
N LEU A 559 18.48 3.28 10.25
CA LEU A 559 17.70 2.56 9.25
C LEU A 559 16.86 3.47 8.36
N PHE A 560 16.64 4.74 8.76
CA PHE A 560 15.74 5.65 8.07
C PHE A 560 16.30 7.05 7.86
N ASP A 561 17.53 7.28 8.34
CA ASP A 561 18.19 8.61 8.35
C ASP A 561 17.28 9.72 8.90
N ALA A 562 16.52 9.40 9.93
CA ALA A 562 15.54 10.27 10.56
C ALA A 562 15.67 10.25 12.08
N SER A 563 15.33 11.35 12.76
CA SER A 563 15.16 11.38 14.20
C SER A 563 13.68 11.19 14.55
N GLY A 564 13.40 10.41 15.61
CA GLY A 564 12.00 10.16 15.99
C GLY A 564 11.88 9.46 17.34
N LYS A 565 10.65 9.44 17.87
CA LYS A 565 10.29 8.73 19.09
C LYS A 565 9.97 7.26 18.77
N THR A 566 9.75 6.44 19.79
CA THR A 566 9.40 5.02 19.64
C THR A 566 8.16 4.82 18.75
N LYS A 567 7.20 5.75 18.80
CA LYS A 567 6.00 5.72 17.96
C LYS A 567 6.28 5.96 16.48
N ASP A 568 7.28 6.80 16.18
CA ASP A 568 7.68 7.09 14.81
C ASP A 568 8.40 5.87 14.21
N LEU A 569 9.25 5.22 15.00
CA LEU A 569 9.87 3.94 14.63
C LEU A 569 8.80 2.86 14.41
N GLU A 570 7.82 2.79 15.28
CA GLU A 570 6.68 1.90 15.17
C GLU A 570 5.96 2.08 13.83
N ASN A 571 5.61 3.31 13.48
CA ASN A 571 4.93 3.63 12.22
C ASN A 571 5.77 3.27 10.98
N ARG A 572 7.10 3.40 11.07
CA ARG A 572 8.01 2.99 9.98
C ARG A 572 8.09 1.49 9.84
N LEU A 573 8.17 0.76 10.95
CA LEU A 573 8.25 -0.69 10.93
C LEU A 573 6.93 -1.38 10.52
N LYS A 574 5.77 -0.71 10.65
CA LYS A 574 4.45 -1.20 10.21
C LYS A 574 4.27 -1.30 8.70
N GLN A 575 5.10 -0.63 7.96
CA GLN A 575 5.02 -0.62 6.50
C GLN A 575 5.49 -1.95 5.85
N PHE A 576 5.90 -2.95 6.67
CA PHE A 576 6.44 -4.24 6.22
C PHE A 576 5.55 -5.42 6.71
N SER A 577 4.38 -5.63 6.08
CA SER A 577 3.47 -6.78 6.34
C SER A 577 3.57 -7.88 5.30
#